data_63a681502f3cdd30029760084f07e797
#
_entry.id   63a681502f3cdd30029760084f07e797
#
_cell.length_a   1.000
_cell.length_b   1.000
_cell.length_c   1.000
_cell.angle_alpha   90.00
_cell.angle_beta   90.00
_cell.angle_gamma   90.00
#
_symmetry.space_group_name_H-M   'P 1'
#
loop_
_entity.id
_entity.type
_entity.pdbx_description
1 polymer ?
#
loop_
_entity_poly.entity_id
_entity_poly.type
_entity_poly.pdbx_seq_one_letter_code
_entity_poly.pdbx_strand_id
1 'polypeptide(L)'
;TATALNTVLVQPRVGGPLLQLHFTEGQKVEAGQLLAEIDPAPYQVKLAQAEGQLQQNVAQLKNAELDLALYETLKSQNSISRQQYNTQQALVNQLKGSMKSNQAQIDAAKLELSYTRILAPISGKAGLRKVDAGNLVQANSAEGLVSITQSAPIFVVFSIPESQLQSLRLAVQDQQKQQKKLVVEAWDRSDKQLLATGELTTLDNQIDPATGTLKLKAQFA
;
A
#
# COMPACT_ATOMS: atom_id res chain seq x y z
N THR A 1 25.03 10.13 -12.10
CA THR A 1 24.61 10.05 -10.68
C THR A 1 23.83 8.75 -10.47
N ALA A 2 24.21 7.97 -9.46
CA ALA A 2 23.49 6.76 -9.07
C ALA A 2 22.26 7.18 -8.23
N THR A 3 21.10 6.67 -8.59
CA THR A 3 19.84 6.91 -7.87
C THR A 3 19.16 5.58 -7.54
N ALA A 4 18.63 5.46 -6.34
CA ALA A 4 17.80 4.33 -5.97
C ALA A 4 16.55 4.29 -6.87
N LEU A 5 16.03 3.07 -7.13
CA LEU A 5 14.81 2.90 -7.91
C LEU A 5 13.63 3.59 -7.22
N ASN A 6 13.42 3.25 -5.96
CA ASN A 6 12.34 3.79 -5.15
C ASN A 6 12.86 4.08 -3.74
N THR A 7 12.44 5.21 -3.20
CA THR A 7 12.55 5.50 -1.78
C THR A 7 11.17 5.80 -1.27
N VAL A 8 10.70 5.03 -0.29
CA VAL A 8 9.36 5.17 0.29
C VAL A 8 9.51 5.54 1.75
N LEU A 9 8.86 6.61 2.14
CA LEU A 9 8.71 6.99 3.54
C LEU A 9 7.54 6.19 4.15
N VAL A 10 7.83 5.36 5.13
CA VAL A 10 6.83 4.58 5.86
C VAL A 10 6.16 5.48 6.87
N GLN A 11 4.86 5.69 6.70
CA GLN A 11 4.04 6.54 7.57
C GLN A 11 2.97 5.70 8.26
N PRO A 12 2.65 5.97 9.54
CA PRO A 12 1.53 5.32 10.21
C PRO A 12 0.21 5.82 9.61
N ARG A 13 -0.74 4.91 9.40
CA ARG A 13 -2.09 5.24 8.90
C ARG A 13 -3.07 5.51 10.03
N VAL A 14 -2.72 5.10 11.25
CA VAL A 14 -3.49 5.31 12.48
C VAL A 14 -2.59 5.87 13.56
N GLY A 15 -3.15 6.56 14.54
CA GLY A 15 -2.40 7.17 15.65
C GLY A 15 -2.39 6.27 16.87
N GLY A 16 -1.43 6.46 17.76
CA GLY A 16 -1.34 5.76 19.04
C GLY A 16 0.08 5.62 19.55
N PRO A 17 0.27 5.09 20.76
CA PRO A 17 1.59 4.77 21.29
C PRO A 17 2.28 3.69 20.45
N LEU A 18 3.54 3.92 20.08
CA LEU A 18 4.37 2.95 19.39
C LEU A 18 4.91 1.95 20.42
N LEU A 19 4.45 0.71 20.37
CA LEU A 19 4.85 -0.30 21.35
C LEU A 19 6.25 -0.84 21.06
N GLN A 20 6.50 -1.21 19.82
CA GLN A 20 7.72 -1.90 19.44
C GLN A 20 8.14 -1.59 18.01
N LEU A 21 9.46 -1.59 17.77
CA LEU A 21 10.10 -1.54 16.46
C LEU A 21 10.78 -2.90 16.20
N HIS A 22 10.54 -3.48 15.02
CA HIS A 22 11.01 -4.82 14.62
C HIS A 22 12.10 -4.76 13.55
N PHE A 23 12.79 -3.65 13.41
CA PHE A 23 13.92 -3.51 12.49
C PHE A 23 15.06 -2.74 13.18
N THR A 24 16.26 -2.91 12.64
CA THR A 24 17.43 -2.11 12.97
C THR A 24 17.77 -1.17 11.82
N GLU A 25 18.36 -0.02 12.15
CA GLU A 25 18.81 0.94 11.15
C GLU A 25 19.84 0.32 10.20
N GLY A 26 19.66 0.56 8.92
CA GLY A 26 20.52 -0.03 7.88
C GLY A 26 20.23 -1.51 7.55
N GLN A 27 19.26 -2.16 8.21
CA GLN A 27 18.86 -3.54 7.93
C GLN A 27 18.19 -3.66 6.56
N LYS A 28 18.42 -4.77 5.87
CA LYS A 28 17.64 -5.16 4.71
C LYS A 28 16.31 -5.73 5.17
N VAL A 29 15.21 -5.19 4.65
CA VAL A 29 13.84 -5.60 4.93
C VAL A 29 13.14 -6.07 3.67
N GLU A 30 12.18 -6.97 3.81
CA GLU A 30 11.37 -7.48 2.72
C GLU A 30 9.98 -6.83 2.70
N ALA A 31 9.38 -6.71 1.51
CA ALA A 31 8.01 -6.23 1.39
C ALA A 31 7.06 -7.11 2.21
N GLY A 32 6.18 -6.49 3.01
CA GLY A 32 5.30 -7.18 3.95
C GLY A 32 5.91 -7.52 5.30
N GLN A 33 7.22 -7.31 5.51
CA GLN A 33 7.85 -7.50 6.81
C GLN A 33 7.30 -6.50 7.83
N LEU A 34 7.02 -6.97 9.05
CA LEU A 34 6.58 -6.13 10.16
C LEU A 34 7.74 -5.21 10.59
N LEU A 35 7.47 -3.91 10.61
CA LEU A 35 8.44 -2.89 11.01
C LEU A 35 8.15 -2.32 12.38
N ALA A 36 6.88 -2.11 12.71
CA ALA A 36 6.49 -1.47 13.95
C ALA A 36 5.07 -1.86 14.35
N GLU A 37 4.77 -1.78 15.64
CA GLU A 37 3.45 -2.02 16.21
C GLU A 37 2.99 -0.81 17.02
N ILE A 38 1.81 -0.30 16.69
CA ILE A 38 1.07 0.69 17.47
C ILE A 38 0.15 -0.07 18.42
N ASP A 39 -0.15 0.50 19.59
CA ASP A 39 -1.06 -0.10 20.56
C ASP A 39 -2.40 -0.48 19.92
N PRO A 40 -2.72 -1.79 19.80
CA PRO A 40 -3.95 -2.23 19.15
C PRO A 40 -5.17 -2.15 20.08
N ALA A 41 -4.99 -1.97 21.40
CA ALA A 41 -6.07 -2.08 22.38
C ALA A 41 -7.27 -1.16 22.09
N PRO A 42 -7.11 0.14 21.76
CA PRO A 42 -8.24 1.00 21.44
C PRO A 42 -9.00 0.53 20.19
N TYR A 43 -8.29 0.00 19.20
CA TYR A 43 -8.86 -0.51 17.95
C TYR A 43 -9.60 -1.84 18.14
N GLN A 44 -9.09 -2.72 19.02
CA GLN A 44 -9.76 -3.96 19.41
C GLN A 44 -11.09 -3.68 20.15
N VAL A 45 -11.10 -2.70 21.04
CA VAL A 45 -12.33 -2.27 21.72
C VAL A 45 -13.35 -1.74 20.72
N LYS A 46 -12.92 -0.92 19.76
CA LYS A 46 -13.79 -0.40 18.70
C LYS A 46 -14.38 -1.53 17.83
N LEU A 47 -13.56 -2.53 17.50
CA LEU A 47 -14.02 -3.71 16.77
C LEU A 47 -15.07 -4.49 17.58
N ALA A 48 -14.78 -4.79 18.85
CA ALA A 48 -15.71 -5.51 19.73
C ALA A 48 -17.05 -4.77 19.88
N GLN A 49 -17.02 -3.43 19.97
CA GLN A 49 -18.24 -2.61 20.01
C GLN A 49 -19.08 -2.76 18.72
N ALA A 50 -18.42 -2.70 17.55
CA ALA A 50 -19.11 -2.88 16.27
C ALA A 50 -19.69 -4.30 16.12
N GLU A 51 -18.99 -5.33 16.58
CA GLU A 51 -19.46 -6.72 16.60
C GLU A 51 -20.68 -6.90 17.54
N GLY A 52 -20.64 -6.28 18.71
CA GLY A 52 -21.77 -6.28 19.65
C GLY A 52 -23.03 -5.63 19.05
N GLN A 53 -22.87 -4.52 18.32
CA GLN A 53 -23.98 -3.87 17.63
C GLN A 53 -24.57 -4.72 16.52
N LEU A 54 -23.74 -5.44 15.76
CA LEU A 54 -24.23 -6.40 14.76
C LEU A 54 -25.02 -7.51 15.44
N GLN A 55 -24.51 -8.09 16.53
CA GLN A 55 -25.18 -9.17 17.25
C GLN A 55 -26.56 -8.74 17.76
N GLN A 56 -26.68 -7.52 18.28
CA GLN A 56 -27.97 -6.94 18.69
C GLN A 56 -28.95 -6.88 17.50
N ASN A 57 -28.51 -6.36 16.36
CA ASN A 57 -29.36 -6.26 15.17
C ASN A 57 -29.73 -7.61 14.57
N VAL A 58 -28.87 -8.61 14.66
CA VAL A 58 -29.15 -10.00 14.25
C VAL A 58 -30.32 -10.56 15.09
N ALA A 59 -30.28 -10.33 16.40
CA ALA A 59 -31.37 -10.79 17.29
C ALA A 59 -32.70 -10.08 16.96
N GLN A 60 -32.66 -8.77 16.72
CA GLN A 60 -33.85 -7.99 16.33
C GLN A 60 -34.42 -8.46 14.98
N LEU A 61 -33.55 -8.70 13.97
CA LEU A 61 -33.97 -9.20 12.67
C LEU A 61 -34.62 -10.57 12.79
N LYS A 62 -34.00 -11.46 13.56
CA LYS A 62 -34.56 -12.82 13.77
C LYS A 62 -35.97 -12.78 14.37
N ASN A 63 -36.21 -11.92 15.36
CA ASN A 63 -37.55 -11.73 15.93
C ASN A 63 -38.52 -11.16 14.88
N ALA A 64 -38.11 -10.13 14.13
CA ALA A 64 -38.95 -9.54 13.11
C ALA A 64 -39.30 -10.52 11.96
N GLU A 65 -38.38 -11.44 11.61
CA GLU A 65 -38.61 -12.48 10.61
C GLU A 65 -39.58 -13.56 11.14
N LEU A 66 -39.52 -13.93 12.42
CA LEU A 66 -40.49 -14.82 13.05
C LEU A 66 -41.91 -14.23 13.06
N ASP A 67 -42.02 -12.94 13.43
CA ASP A 67 -43.28 -12.23 13.38
C ASP A 67 -43.81 -12.11 11.94
N LEU A 68 -42.94 -11.86 10.96
CA LEU A 68 -43.35 -11.82 9.56
C LEU A 68 -43.91 -13.16 9.09
N ALA A 69 -43.28 -14.28 9.44
CA ALA A 69 -43.76 -15.63 9.10
C ALA A 69 -45.13 -15.93 9.74
N LEU A 70 -45.30 -15.48 11.00
CA LEU A 70 -46.62 -15.58 11.66
C LEU A 70 -47.66 -14.74 10.91
N TYR A 71 -47.34 -13.48 10.57
CA TYR A 71 -48.25 -12.58 9.83
C TYR A 71 -48.57 -13.11 8.43
N GLU A 72 -47.64 -13.78 7.77
CA GLU A 72 -47.91 -14.44 6.47
C GLU A 72 -48.96 -15.54 6.61
N THR A 73 -48.87 -16.34 7.67
CA THR A 73 -49.87 -17.38 7.99
C THR A 73 -51.24 -16.78 8.31
N LEU A 74 -51.29 -15.75 9.16
CA LEU A 74 -52.51 -15.06 9.53
C LEU A 74 -53.17 -14.31 8.34
N LYS A 75 -52.39 -13.77 7.44
CA LYS A 75 -52.84 -13.14 6.20
C LYS A 75 -53.53 -14.14 5.28
N SER A 76 -52.97 -15.36 5.16
CA SER A 76 -53.63 -16.44 4.37
C SER A 76 -54.95 -16.85 4.93
N GLN A 77 -55.16 -16.70 6.24
CA GLN A 77 -56.43 -16.97 6.96
C GLN A 77 -57.34 -15.74 7.02
N ASN A 78 -57.01 -14.63 6.34
CA ASN A 78 -57.73 -13.35 6.42
C ASN A 78 -57.86 -12.75 7.86
N SER A 79 -56.95 -13.11 8.78
CA SER A 79 -57.00 -12.77 10.19
C SER A 79 -56.22 -11.50 10.53
N ILE A 80 -55.50 -10.90 9.56
CA ILE A 80 -54.82 -9.58 9.71
C ILE A 80 -55.04 -8.69 8.51
N SER A 81 -54.83 -7.36 8.72
CA SER A 81 -54.89 -6.42 7.63
C SER A 81 -53.65 -6.46 6.73
N ARG A 82 -53.84 -6.12 5.45
CA ARG A 82 -52.70 -5.97 4.51
C ARG A 82 -51.68 -4.94 5.01
N GLN A 83 -52.11 -3.92 5.71
CA GLN A 83 -51.27 -2.87 6.25
C GLN A 83 -50.33 -3.43 7.31
N GLN A 84 -50.81 -4.26 8.25
CA GLN A 84 -49.99 -4.88 9.29
C GLN A 84 -48.88 -5.76 8.67
N TYR A 85 -49.24 -6.62 7.70
CA TYR A 85 -48.26 -7.45 6.99
C TYR A 85 -47.17 -6.57 6.29
N ASN A 86 -47.60 -5.56 5.53
CA ASN A 86 -46.66 -4.67 4.80
C ASN A 86 -45.75 -3.90 5.75
N THR A 87 -46.25 -3.47 6.91
CA THR A 87 -45.43 -2.79 7.94
C THR A 87 -44.36 -3.71 8.48
N GLN A 88 -44.71 -4.99 8.79
CA GLN A 88 -43.73 -5.95 9.28
C GLN A 88 -42.70 -6.30 8.21
N GLN A 89 -43.13 -6.47 6.95
CA GLN A 89 -42.23 -6.66 5.83
C GLN A 89 -41.23 -5.52 5.66
N ALA A 90 -41.73 -4.27 5.81
CA ALA A 90 -40.87 -3.08 5.75
C ALA A 90 -39.87 -3.05 6.91
N LEU A 91 -40.28 -3.43 8.13
CA LEU A 91 -39.39 -3.57 9.29
C LEU A 91 -38.26 -4.58 9.04
N VAL A 92 -38.60 -5.76 8.52
CA VAL A 92 -37.58 -6.79 8.17
C VAL A 92 -36.60 -6.22 7.15
N ASN A 93 -37.07 -5.54 6.11
CA ASN A 93 -36.20 -4.93 5.11
C ASN A 93 -35.31 -3.81 5.70
N GLN A 94 -35.82 -3.00 6.61
CA GLN A 94 -35.08 -1.98 7.34
C GLN A 94 -33.97 -2.61 8.18
N LEU A 95 -34.27 -3.67 8.93
CA LEU A 95 -33.30 -4.38 9.77
C LEU A 95 -32.21 -5.07 8.92
N LYS A 96 -32.57 -5.63 7.77
CA LYS A 96 -31.59 -6.15 6.80
C LYS A 96 -30.64 -5.05 6.28
N GLY A 97 -31.17 -3.87 6.00
CA GLY A 97 -30.36 -2.70 5.65
C GLY A 97 -29.39 -2.29 6.78
N SER A 98 -29.90 -2.28 8.03
CA SER A 98 -29.12 -1.95 9.22
C SER A 98 -27.99 -2.97 9.45
N MET A 99 -28.24 -4.27 9.26
CA MET A 99 -27.19 -5.30 9.33
C MET A 99 -26.07 -5.07 8.34
N LYS A 100 -26.38 -4.70 7.11
CA LYS A 100 -25.36 -4.39 6.09
C LYS A 100 -24.51 -3.18 6.50
N SER A 101 -25.13 -2.16 7.11
CA SER A 101 -24.40 -1.01 7.65
C SER A 101 -23.47 -1.40 8.79
N ASN A 102 -23.93 -2.25 9.72
CA ASN A 102 -23.09 -2.72 10.84
C ASN A 102 -21.95 -3.59 10.36
N GLN A 103 -22.16 -4.44 9.34
CA GLN A 103 -21.07 -5.21 8.75
C GLN A 103 -19.99 -4.29 8.18
N ALA A 104 -20.38 -3.23 7.49
CA ALA A 104 -19.43 -2.24 6.99
C ALA A 104 -18.65 -1.53 8.11
N GLN A 105 -19.28 -1.29 9.27
CA GLN A 105 -18.60 -0.73 10.45
C GLN A 105 -17.57 -1.72 11.03
N ILE A 106 -17.89 -3.02 11.08
CA ILE A 106 -16.94 -4.06 11.48
C ILE A 106 -15.75 -4.11 10.52
N ASP A 107 -16.02 -4.06 9.22
CA ASP A 107 -14.95 -4.12 8.21
C ASP A 107 -14.03 -2.88 8.31
N ALA A 108 -14.61 -1.70 8.57
CA ALA A 108 -13.84 -0.48 8.83
C ALA A 108 -12.99 -0.60 10.12
N ALA A 109 -13.55 -1.12 11.21
CA ALA A 109 -12.81 -1.32 12.46
C ALA A 109 -11.67 -2.35 12.30
N LYS A 110 -11.90 -3.43 11.56
CA LYS A 110 -10.87 -4.42 11.21
C LYS A 110 -9.74 -3.81 10.39
N LEU A 111 -10.08 -2.96 9.44
CA LEU A 111 -9.09 -2.27 8.62
C LEU A 111 -8.23 -1.33 9.48
N GLU A 112 -8.84 -0.52 10.35
CA GLU A 112 -8.09 0.34 11.28
C GLU A 112 -7.19 -0.49 12.22
N LEU A 113 -7.68 -1.61 12.74
CA LEU A 113 -6.88 -2.53 13.55
C LEU A 113 -5.71 -3.11 12.76
N SER A 114 -5.90 -3.43 11.48
CA SER A 114 -4.80 -3.91 10.63
C SER A 114 -3.69 -2.87 10.46
N TYR A 115 -4.02 -1.59 10.46
CA TYR A 115 -3.07 -0.49 10.33
C TYR A 115 -2.22 -0.24 11.59
N THR A 116 -2.56 -0.84 12.73
CA THR A 116 -1.68 -0.82 13.92
C THR A 116 -0.40 -1.61 13.69
N ARG A 117 -0.40 -2.56 12.75
CA ARG A 117 0.78 -3.31 12.32
C ARG A 117 1.36 -2.66 11.07
N ILE A 118 2.49 -1.99 11.23
CA ILE A 118 3.12 -1.25 10.14
C ILE A 118 4.07 -2.17 9.41
N LEU A 119 3.76 -2.44 8.14
CA LEU A 119 4.51 -3.34 7.28
C LEU A 119 5.37 -2.55 6.29
N ALA A 120 6.47 -3.14 5.84
CA ALA A 120 7.31 -2.59 4.77
C ALA A 120 6.56 -2.61 3.43
N PRO A 121 6.36 -1.47 2.76
CA PRO A 121 5.66 -1.41 1.47
C PRO A 121 6.50 -1.94 0.31
N ILE A 122 7.82 -1.91 0.43
CA ILE A 122 8.79 -2.39 -0.56
C ILE A 122 9.93 -3.13 0.14
N SER A 123 10.61 -4.02 -0.60
CA SER A 123 11.89 -4.57 -0.16
C SER A 123 13.01 -3.56 -0.38
N GLY A 124 13.93 -3.44 0.58
CA GLY A 124 15.03 -2.49 0.49
C GLY A 124 15.82 -2.37 1.78
N LYS A 125 16.61 -1.32 1.91
CA LYS A 125 17.38 -1.01 3.10
C LYS A 125 16.64 0.03 3.94
N ALA A 126 16.40 -0.28 5.21
CA ALA A 126 15.81 0.65 6.17
C ALA A 126 16.82 1.78 6.48
N GLY A 127 16.37 3.01 6.44
CA GLY A 127 17.13 4.18 6.84
C GLY A 127 17.19 4.36 8.36
N LEU A 128 17.50 5.58 8.80
CA LEU A 128 17.45 5.94 10.20
C LEU A 128 16.00 5.99 10.69
N ARG A 129 15.76 5.49 11.90
CA ARG A 129 14.46 5.61 12.58
C ARG A 129 14.23 7.07 12.97
N LYS A 130 13.03 7.52 12.82
CA LYS A 130 12.65 8.90 13.15
C LYS A 130 11.85 8.99 14.46
N VAL A 131 11.41 7.83 14.96
CA VAL A 131 10.58 7.72 16.17
C VAL A 131 11.04 6.50 16.95
N ASP A 132 11.05 6.61 18.27
CA ASP A 132 11.39 5.53 19.20
C ASP A 132 10.14 4.85 19.77
N ALA A 133 10.29 3.59 20.21
CA ALA A 133 9.26 2.90 20.97
C ALA A 133 8.91 3.67 22.24
N GLY A 134 7.63 3.70 22.59
CA GLY A 134 7.08 4.51 23.68
C GLY A 134 6.58 5.90 23.26
N ASN A 135 6.95 6.40 22.08
CA ASN A 135 6.44 7.68 21.59
C ASN A 135 5.03 7.56 21.01
N LEU A 136 4.28 8.65 21.10
CA LEU A 136 2.98 8.78 20.45
C LEU A 136 3.18 9.13 18.98
N VAL A 137 2.66 8.31 18.06
CA VAL A 137 2.65 8.60 16.63
C VAL A 137 1.28 9.07 16.17
N GLN A 138 1.27 9.94 15.18
CA GLN A 138 0.04 10.46 14.56
C GLN A 138 -0.14 9.87 13.18
N ALA A 139 -1.40 9.67 12.79
CA ALA A 139 -1.73 9.23 11.44
C ALA A 139 -1.22 10.24 10.40
N ASN A 140 -0.64 9.71 9.32
CA ASN A 140 -0.11 10.51 8.19
C ASN A 140 0.92 11.58 8.59
N SER A 141 1.68 11.35 9.66
CA SER A 141 2.76 12.24 10.06
C SER A 141 3.76 12.43 8.92
N ALA A 142 4.07 13.70 8.58
CA ALA A 142 5.00 14.03 7.50
C ALA A 142 6.43 13.51 7.75
N GLU A 143 6.83 13.35 9.01
CA GLU A 143 8.15 12.81 9.38
C GLU A 143 8.26 11.31 9.09
N GLY A 144 7.13 10.56 9.18
CA GLY A 144 7.10 9.11 9.05
C GLY A 144 7.86 8.39 10.17
N LEU A 145 8.03 7.09 10.02
CA LEU A 145 8.77 6.24 10.95
C LEU A 145 10.20 5.95 10.46
N VAL A 146 10.30 5.58 9.19
CA VAL A 146 11.55 5.19 8.53
C VAL A 146 11.41 5.35 7.02
N SER A 147 12.49 5.65 6.33
CA SER A 147 12.58 5.57 4.87
C SER A 147 13.13 4.21 4.45
N ILE A 148 12.49 3.55 3.49
CA ILE A 148 13.02 2.33 2.88
C ILE A 148 13.50 2.67 1.48
N THR A 149 14.76 2.38 1.20
CA THR A 149 15.38 2.63 -0.09
C THR A 149 15.68 1.32 -0.77
N GLN A 150 15.14 1.13 -1.96
CA GLN A 150 15.42 -0.05 -2.78
C GLN A 150 16.82 0.11 -3.39
N SER A 151 17.77 -0.72 -2.94
CA SER A 151 19.17 -0.67 -3.35
C SER A 151 19.50 -1.54 -4.56
N ALA A 152 18.59 -2.42 -4.95
CA ALA A 152 18.70 -3.26 -6.16
C ALA A 152 17.31 -3.43 -6.77
N PRO A 153 17.13 -3.25 -8.08
CA PRO A 153 18.12 -2.70 -9.02
C PRO A 153 18.39 -1.20 -8.76
N ILE A 154 19.60 -0.75 -9.11
CA ILE A 154 20.00 0.66 -9.05
C ILE A 154 19.97 1.28 -10.44
N PHE A 155 19.55 2.54 -10.53
CA PHE A 155 19.63 3.27 -11.77
C PHE A 155 20.79 4.27 -11.76
N VAL A 156 21.48 4.34 -12.88
CA VAL A 156 22.50 5.34 -13.11
C VAL A 156 22.05 6.25 -14.24
N VAL A 157 21.96 7.54 -13.96
CA VAL A 157 21.69 8.56 -14.97
C VAL A 157 23.03 9.20 -15.34
N PHE A 158 23.35 9.18 -16.63
CA PHE A 158 24.55 9.77 -17.20
C PHE A 158 24.20 10.50 -18.51
N SER A 159 25.06 11.42 -18.94
CA SER A 159 24.85 12.22 -20.12
C SER A 159 25.90 11.89 -21.18
N ILE A 160 25.50 11.91 -22.44
CA ILE A 160 26.40 11.81 -23.59
C ILE A 160 26.30 13.08 -24.43
N PRO A 161 27.39 13.51 -25.12
CA PRO A 161 27.34 14.62 -26.05
C PRO A 161 26.45 14.30 -27.26
N GLU A 162 25.82 15.33 -27.86
CA GLU A 162 25.00 15.19 -29.05
C GLU A 162 25.77 14.56 -30.23
N SER A 163 27.08 14.78 -30.33
CA SER A 163 27.94 14.19 -31.37
C SER A 163 27.93 12.66 -31.38
N GLN A 164 27.64 12.00 -30.23
CA GLN A 164 27.55 10.55 -30.09
C GLN A 164 26.15 9.99 -30.28
N LEU A 165 25.14 10.86 -30.45
CA LEU A 165 23.74 10.45 -30.55
C LEU A 165 23.45 9.55 -31.77
N GLN A 166 24.09 9.86 -32.91
CA GLN A 166 23.87 9.10 -34.14
C GLN A 166 24.41 7.66 -34.02
N SER A 167 25.58 7.48 -33.46
CA SER A 167 26.15 6.15 -33.20
C SER A 167 25.33 5.35 -32.20
N LEU A 168 24.84 6.01 -31.15
CA LEU A 168 23.98 5.38 -30.18
C LEU A 168 22.64 4.93 -30.80
N ARG A 169 22.00 5.76 -31.63
CA ARG A 169 20.75 5.41 -32.30
C ARG A 169 20.90 4.19 -33.22
N LEU A 170 22.00 4.10 -33.96
CA LEU A 170 22.29 2.93 -34.79
C LEU A 170 22.49 1.66 -33.90
N ALA A 171 23.22 1.77 -32.82
CA ALA A 171 23.41 0.67 -31.89
C ALA A 171 22.09 0.21 -31.26
N VAL A 172 21.22 1.13 -30.86
CA VAL A 172 19.87 0.81 -30.34
C VAL A 172 19.02 0.10 -31.37
N GLN A 173 19.01 0.57 -32.64
CA GLN A 173 18.25 -0.06 -33.72
C GLN A 173 18.74 -1.48 -34.03
N ASP A 174 20.05 -1.70 -34.05
CA ASP A 174 20.63 -3.02 -34.33
C ASP A 174 20.34 -4.01 -33.18
N GLN A 175 20.37 -3.55 -31.94
CA GLN A 175 20.03 -4.36 -30.77
C GLN A 175 18.54 -4.67 -30.70
N GLN A 176 17.66 -3.72 -31.08
CA GLN A 176 16.22 -3.96 -31.20
C GLN A 176 15.88 -5.04 -32.24
N LYS A 177 16.57 -5.06 -33.39
CA LYS A 177 16.42 -6.12 -34.40
C LYS A 177 16.82 -7.49 -33.86
N GLN A 178 17.78 -7.55 -32.93
CA GLN A 178 18.27 -8.78 -32.29
C GLN A 178 17.54 -9.13 -31.00
N GLN A 179 16.53 -8.35 -30.58
CA GLN A 179 15.82 -8.49 -29.30
C GLN A 179 16.74 -8.46 -28.08
N LYS A 180 17.86 -7.76 -28.17
CA LYS A 180 18.83 -7.58 -27.07
C LYS A 180 18.79 -6.15 -26.58
N LYS A 181 19.14 -5.95 -25.33
CA LYS A 181 19.30 -4.62 -24.74
C LYS A 181 20.75 -4.20 -24.81
N LEU A 182 21.00 -2.89 -24.92
CA LEU A 182 22.36 -2.37 -24.87
C LEU A 182 22.94 -2.55 -23.46
N VAL A 183 24.11 -3.14 -23.43
CA VAL A 183 24.88 -3.34 -22.20
C VAL A 183 25.59 -2.03 -21.86
N VAL A 184 25.56 -1.65 -20.61
CA VAL A 184 26.27 -0.50 -20.05
C VAL A 184 27.17 -0.99 -18.93
N GLU A 185 28.44 -0.70 -19.03
CA GLU A 185 29.45 -1.06 -18.05
C GLU A 185 29.77 0.14 -17.16
N ALA A 186 29.82 -0.07 -15.86
CA ALA A 186 30.29 0.90 -14.90
C ALA A 186 31.71 0.55 -14.44
N TRP A 187 32.65 1.46 -14.69
CA TRP A 187 34.03 1.31 -14.32
C TRP A 187 34.41 2.22 -13.17
N ASP A 188 35.48 1.90 -12.47
CA ASP A 188 36.01 2.77 -11.43
C ASP A 188 36.58 4.08 -12.03
N ARG A 189 36.91 5.02 -11.17
CA ARG A 189 37.43 6.34 -11.60
C ARG A 189 38.76 6.27 -12.34
N SER A 190 39.49 5.15 -12.24
CA SER A 190 40.77 4.92 -12.89
C SER A 190 40.64 4.08 -14.16
N ASP A 191 39.44 3.71 -14.58
CA ASP A 191 39.12 2.80 -15.70
C ASP A 191 39.87 1.46 -15.67
N LYS A 192 40.22 0.98 -14.46
CA LYS A 192 40.96 -0.25 -14.28
C LYS A 192 40.12 -1.43 -13.79
N GLN A 193 39.01 -1.14 -13.11
CA GLN A 193 38.15 -2.19 -12.54
C GLN A 193 36.72 -2.03 -12.97
N LEU A 194 36.15 -3.07 -13.58
CA LEU A 194 34.71 -3.16 -13.85
C LEU A 194 33.97 -3.33 -12.52
N LEU A 195 33.12 -2.36 -12.19
CA LEU A 195 32.35 -2.34 -10.95
C LEU A 195 31.01 -3.09 -11.12
N ALA A 196 30.33 -2.87 -12.24
CA ALA A 196 29.03 -3.49 -12.51
C ALA A 196 28.71 -3.44 -14.00
N THR A 197 27.87 -4.40 -14.43
CA THR A 197 27.30 -4.44 -15.76
C THR A 197 25.78 -4.24 -15.65
N GLY A 198 25.24 -3.35 -16.45
CA GLY A 198 23.82 -3.02 -16.48
C GLY A 198 23.27 -2.99 -17.89
N GLU A 199 21.98 -2.65 -18.00
CA GLU A 199 21.27 -2.53 -19.27
C GLU A 199 20.74 -1.12 -19.46
N LEU A 200 20.87 -0.58 -20.69
CA LEU A 200 20.26 0.69 -21.02
C LEU A 200 18.73 0.54 -21.03
N THR A 201 18.06 1.33 -20.20
CA THR A 201 16.60 1.25 -20.05
C THR A 201 15.89 2.33 -20.84
N THR A 202 16.40 3.55 -20.82
CA THR A 202 15.70 4.71 -21.41
C THR A 202 16.70 5.74 -21.91
N LEU A 203 16.35 6.34 -23.05
CA LEU A 203 16.96 7.56 -23.56
C LEU A 203 15.99 8.71 -23.30
N ASP A 204 16.48 9.85 -22.86
CA ASP A 204 15.68 11.07 -22.80
C ASP A 204 15.26 11.49 -24.22
N ASN A 205 14.14 12.14 -24.36
CA ASN A 205 13.66 12.66 -25.64
C ASN A 205 14.07 14.11 -25.91
N GLN A 206 14.75 14.75 -24.92
CA GLN A 206 15.20 16.14 -25.01
C GLN A 206 16.71 16.25 -24.81
N ILE A 207 17.34 17.00 -25.70
CA ILE A 207 18.73 17.43 -25.53
C ILE A 207 18.73 18.66 -24.63
N ASP A 208 19.56 18.69 -23.62
CA ASP A 208 19.76 19.87 -22.81
C ASP A 208 20.49 20.95 -23.65
N PRO A 209 19.83 22.08 -23.97
CA PRO A 209 20.40 23.09 -24.86
C PRO A 209 21.57 23.85 -24.22
N ALA A 210 21.69 23.84 -22.89
CA ALA A 210 22.77 24.53 -22.20
C ALA A 210 24.08 23.74 -22.24
N THR A 211 23.99 22.40 -22.29
CA THR A 211 25.15 21.51 -22.24
C THR A 211 25.38 20.72 -23.54
N GLY A 212 24.42 20.72 -24.47
CA GLY A 212 24.47 19.92 -25.69
C GLY A 212 24.52 18.41 -25.42
N THR A 213 23.89 17.96 -24.32
CA THR A 213 23.95 16.55 -23.91
C THR A 213 22.57 15.91 -23.85
N LEU A 214 22.51 14.60 -24.08
CA LEU A 214 21.35 13.76 -23.89
C LEU A 214 21.51 12.92 -22.64
N LYS A 215 20.46 12.86 -21.80
CA LYS A 215 20.45 12.01 -20.62
C LYS A 215 20.05 10.58 -20.95
N LEU A 216 20.76 9.65 -20.37
CA LEU A 216 20.56 8.20 -20.49
C LEU A 216 20.33 7.61 -19.12
N LYS A 217 19.51 6.58 -19.05
CA LYS A 217 19.24 5.83 -17.82
C LYS A 217 19.54 4.37 -18.04
N ALA A 218 20.46 3.83 -17.25
CA ALA A 218 20.80 2.40 -17.26
C ALA A 218 20.44 1.78 -15.91
N GLN A 219 20.05 0.51 -15.94
CA GLN A 219 19.69 -0.30 -14.78
C GLN A 219 20.81 -1.28 -14.50
N PHE A 220 21.22 -1.35 -13.24
CA PHE A 220 22.20 -2.30 -12.72
C PHE A 220 21.52 -3.18 -11.68
N ALA A 221 21.82 -4.49 -11.71
CA ALA A 221 21.26 -5.48 -10.79
C ALA A 221 21.86 -5.39 -9.38
#